data_3d5c2433d8aa277433857d9a97068782
#
_entry.id   3d5c2433d8aa277433857d9a97068782
#
_cell.length_a   1.000
_cell.length_b   1.000
_cell.length_c   1.000
_cell.angle_alpha   90.00
_cell.angle_beta   90.00
_cell.angle_gamma   90.00
#
_symmetry.space_group_name_H-M   'P 1'
#
loop_
_entity.id
_entity.type
_entity.pdbx_description
1 polymer ?
#
loop_
_entity_poly.entity_id
_entity_poly.type
_entity_poly.pdbx_seq_one_letter_code
_entity_poly.pdbx_strand_id
1 'polypeptide(L)'
;MELEIIKHNYILFRDLLRAVAIKTVAWPHGLGSQVEWIVGNMRDEDEHVFLKDGNKDMAYMTLSPVTGLLDGVQTSFSGVGCVCSANPGMGGGKLLLISINQYFDSENYKGLLFCKKSLINFYSKYNWKLIPPERVHFSTPHEGVFTMVYNCEDVERLEYDDRFF
;
A
#
# COMPACT_ATOMS: atom_id res chain seq x y z
N MET A 1 -5.27 12.87 14.67
CA MET A 1 -5.47 12.03 13.46
C MET A 1 -5.44 10.58 13.87
N GLU A 2 -6.28 9.76 13.25
CA GLU A 2 -6.38 8.33 13.53
C GLU A 2 -6.43 7.53 12.24
N LEU A 3 -6.02 6.25 12.30
CA LEU A 3 -6.23 5.28 11.24
C LEU A 3 -7.55 4.56 11.49
N GLU A 4 -8.40 4.51 10.47
CA GLU A 4 -9.55 3.64 10.41
C GLU A 4 -9.23 2.51 9.42
N ILE A 5 -9.17 1.26 9.91
CA ILE A 5 -8.83 0.08 9.11
C ILE A 5 -10.07 -0.80 9.01
N ILE A 6 -10.51 -1.09 7.79
CA ILE A 6 -11.72 -1.87 7.50
C ILE A 6 -11.35 -3.02 6.56
N LYS A 7 -11.56 -4.27 6.97
CA LYS A 7 -11.39 -5.41 6.07
C LYS A 7 -12.35 -5.35 4.91
N HIS A 8 -11.90 -5.78 3.73
CA HIS A 8 -12.68 -5.67 2.50
C HIS A 8 -14.02 -6.42 2.57
N ASN A 9 -14.07 -7.59 3.20
CA ASN A 9 -15.31 -8.36 3.39
C ASN A 9 -16.33 -7.70 4.34
N TYR A 10 -15.93 -6.66 5.09
CA TYR A 10 -16.80 -5.89 5.99
C TYR A 10 -17.05 -4.46 5.53
N ILE A 11 -16.51 -4.06 4.37
CA ILE A 11 -16.68 -2.69 3.89
C ILE A 11 -18.15 -2.41 3.54
N LEU A 12 -18.67 -1.32 4.05
CA LEU A 12 -20.00 -0.85 3.69
C LEU A 12 -19.95 0.00 2.42
N PHE A 13 -21.04 0.08 1.69
CA PHE A 13 -21.15 0.87 0.47
C PHE A 13 -20.72 2.34 0.67
N ARG A 14 -21.10 2.95 1.82
CA ARG A 14 -20.66 4.32 2.17
C ARG A 14 -19.13 4.46 2.25
N ASP A 15 -18.44 3.44 2.79
CA ASP A 15 -16.99 3.45 2.97
C ASP A 15 -16.28 3.20 1.64
N LEU A 16 -16.88 2.38 0.78
CA LEU A 16 -16.43 2.20 -0.60
C LEU A 16 -16.50 3.54 -1.38
N LEU A 17 -17.58 4.31 -1.22
CA LEU A 17 -17.70 5.63 -1.85
C LEU A 17 -16.64 6.61 -1.34
N ARG A 18 -16.30 6.57 -0.05
CA ARG A 18 -15.19 7.38 0.54
C ARG A 18 -13.85 7.03 -0.12
N ALA A 19 -13.54 5.72 -0.22
CA ALA A 19 -12.32 5.26 -0.88
C ALA A 19 -12.25 5.71 -2.33
N VAL A 20 -13.35 5.56 -3.09
CA VAL A 20 -13.43 5.99 -4.49
C VAL A 20 -13.27 7.51 -4.62
N ALA A 21 -13.89 8.28 -3.74
CA ALA A 21 -13.77 9.76 -3.77
C ALA A 21 -12.30 10.20 -3.64
N ILE A 22 -11.52 9.58 -2.74
CA ILE A 22 -10.09 9.92 -2.57
C ILE A 22 -9.27 9.38 -3.75
N LYS A 23 -9.51 8.14 -4.18
CA LYS A 23 -8.81 7.52 -5.33
C LYS A 23 -8.99 8.32 -6.61
N THR A 24 -10.18 8.87 -6.86
CA THR A 24 -10.48 9.66 -8.06
C THR A 24 -9.63 10.93 -8.15
N VAL A 25 -9.15 11.48 -7.04
CA VAL A 25 -8.21 12.62 -7.03
C VAL A 25 -6.85 12.23 -7.62
N ALA A 26 -6.36 11.04 -7.29
CA ALA A 26 -5.07 10.54 -7.80
C ALA A 26 -5.18 9.89 -9.19
N TRP A 27 -6.29 9.20 -9.42
CA TRP A 27 -6.60 8.49 -10.67
C TRP A 27 -8.01 8.86 -11.13
N PRO A 28 -8.15 9.85 -12.02
CA PRO A 28 -9.45 10.43 -12.43
C PRO A 28 -10.21 9.51 -13.39
N HIS A 29 -10.54 8.30 -12.92
CA HIS A 29 -11.41 7.36 -13.60
C HIS A 29 -12.85 7.52 -13.10
N GLY A 30 -13.82 7.15 -13.91
CA GLY A 30 -15.23 7.18 -13.51
C GLY A 30 -15.54 6.26 -12.32
N LEU A 31 -16.61 6.56 -11.58
CA LEU A 31 -17.05 5.80 -10.40
C LEU A 31 -17.14 4.29 -10.69
N GLY A 32 -17.75 3.90 -11.82
CA GLY A 32 -17.88 2.50 -12.22
C GLY A 32 -16.53 1.81 -12.31
N SER A 33 -15.57 2.37 -13.06
CA SER A 33 -14.23 1.81 -13.20
C SER A 33 -13.47 1.70 -11.89
N GLN A 34 -13.63 2.67 -10.97
CA GLN A 34 -13.00 2.61 -9.64
C GLN A 34 -13.59 1.48 -8.80
N VAL A 35 -14.92 1.30 -8.83
CA VAL A 35 -15.60 0.20 -8.12
C VAL A 35 -15.22 -1.14 -8.73
N GLU A 36 -15.26 -1.28 -10.06
CA GLU A 36 -14.84 -2.49 -10.76
C GLU A 36 -13.40 -2.90 -10.41
N TRP A 37 -12.49 -1.91 -10.34
CA TRP A 37 -11.12 -2.18 -9.94
C TRP A 37 -11.04 -2.74 -8.52
N ILE A 38 -11.75 -2.13 -7.55
CA ILE A 38 -11.76 -2.58 -6.16
C ILE A 38 -12.32 -4.01 -6.08
N VAL A 39 -13.48 -4.24 -6.66
CA VAL A 39 -14.15 -5.56 -6.63
C VAL A 39 -13.33 -6.64 -7.35
N GLY A 40 -12.64 -6.29 -8.44
CA GLY A 40 -11.86 -7.24 -9.23
C GLY A 40 -10.45 -7.52 -8.69
N ASN A 41 -9.88 -6.64 -7.86
CA ASN A 41 -8.49 -6.75 -7.43
C ASN A 41 -8.30 -6.94 -5.93
N MET A 42 -9.30 -6.64 -5.11
CA MET A 42 -9.20 -6.84 -3.67
C MET A 42 -9.79 -8.19 -3.26
N ARG A 43 -9.13 -8.85 -2.30
CA ARG A 43 -9.58 -10.10 -1.67
C ARG A 43 -10.25 -9.78 -0.34
N ASP A 44 -11.01 -10.72 0.19
CA ASP A 44 -11.76 -10.60 1.45
C ASP A 44 -10.89 -10.16 2.65
N GLU A 45 -9.64 -10.63 2.68
CA GLU A 45 -8.66 -10.34 3.73
C GLU A 45 -7.94 -9.00 3.58
N ASP A 46 -8.05 -8.33 2.43
CA ASP A 46 -7.45 -7.01 2.21
C ASP A 46 -8.12 -5.96 3.09
N GLU A 47 -7.39 -4.89 3.34
CA GLU A 47 -7.86 -3.83 4.22
C GLU A 47 -7.88 -2.48 3.49
N HIS A 48 -8.94 -1.73 3.76
CA HIS A 48 -9.06 -0.32 3.42
C HIS A 48 -8.59 0.51 4.60
N VAL A 49 -7.62 1.38 4.38
CA VAL A 49 -7.06 2.24 5.42
C VAL A 49 -7.34 3.70 5.10
N PHE A 50 -8.07 4.35 5.99
CA PHE A 50 -8.36 5.78 5.93
C PHE A 50 -7.58 6.52 7.02
N LEU A 51 -6.87 7.56 6.65
CA LEU A 51 -6.35 8.53 7.62
C LEU A 51 -7.40 9.62 7.82
N LYS A 52 -7.83 9.81 9.07
CA LYS A 52 -8.89 10.75 9.43
C LYS A 52 -8.38 11.88 10.31
N ASP A 53 -8.96 13.06 10.13
CA ASP A 53 -8.89 14.18 11.05
C ASP A 53 -10.33 14.52 11.50
N GLY A 54 -10.74 14.04 12.66
CA GLY A 54 -12.12 14.01 13.06
C GLY A 54 -13.00 13.24 12.06
N ASN A 55 -13.98 13.90 11.46
CA ASN A 55 -14.89 13.31 10.46
C ASN A 55 -14.39 13.44 9.01
N LYS A 56 -13.18 13.98 8.79
CA LYS A 56 -12.65 14.24 7.46
C LYS A 56 -11.63 13.19 7.07
N ASP A 57 -11.84 12.56 5.92
CA ASP A 57 -10.84 11.69 5.31
C ASP A 57 -9.73 12.53 4.66
N MET A 58 -8.48 12.30 5.07
CA MET A 58 -7.29 13.02 4.62
C MET A 58 -6.52 12.28 3.55
N ALA A 59 -6.46 10.96 3.66
CA ALA A 59 -5.72 10.08 2.76
C ALA A 59 -6.26 8.65 2.85
N TYR A 60 -5.90 7.84 1.87
CA TYR A 60 -6.33 6.45 1.74
C TYR A 60 -5.20 5.57 1.21
N MET A 61 -5.19 4.32 1.62
CA MET A 61 -4.40 3.24 1.03
C MET A 61 -5.10 1.89 1.20
N THR A 62 -4.59 0.87 0.54
CA THR A 62 -4.95 -0.54 0.79
C THR A 62 -3.80 -1.27 1.44
N LEU A 63 -4.12 -2.25 2.30
CA LEU A 63 -3.18 -3.25 2.77
C LEU A 63 -3.62 -4.61 2.26
N SER A 64 -2.66 -5.37 1.75
CA SER A 64 -2.89 -6.70 1.18
C SER A 64 -1.95 -7.70 1.82
N PRO A 65 -2.45 -8.72 2.55
CA PRO A 65 -1.62 -9.82 3.02
C PRO A 65 -1.03 -10.56 1.81
N VAL A 66 0.29 -10.63 1.75
CA VAL A 66 1.04 -11.28 0.67
C VAL A 66 2.24 -12.03 1.24
N THR A 67 2.81 -12.94 0.45
CA THR A 67 3.98 -13.72 0.85
C THR A 67 5.06 -13.69 -0.21
N GLY A 68 6.31 -13.88 0.21
CA GLY A 68 7.46 -14.01 -0.67
C GLY A 68 8.59 -14.75 0.03
N LEU A 69 9.63 -15.12 -0.69
CA LEU A 69 10.86 -15.65 -0.11
C LEU A 69 11.85 -14.51 0.09
N LEU A 70 12.10 -14.14 1.33
CA LEU A 70 13.11 -13.16 1.70
C LEU A 70 14.36 -13.91 2.17
N ASP A 71 15.44 -13.79 1.40
CA ASP A 71 16.70 -14.52 1.64
C ASP A 71 16.49 -16.04 1.83
N GLY A 72 15.59 -16.61 1.02
CA GLY A 72 15.23 -18.03 1.05
C GLY A 72 14.24 -18.42 2.17
N VAL A 73 13.78 -17.47 2.99
CA VAL A 73 12.81 -17.72 4.08
C VAL A 73 11.43 -17.22 3.67
N GLN A 74 10.42 -18.09 3.76
CA GLN A 74 9.05 -17.68 3.52
C GLN A 74 8.63 -16.59 4.53
N THR A 75 8.28 -15.43 4.01
CA THR A 75 8.01 -14.22 4.79
C THR A 75 6.64 -13.66 4.41
N SER A 76 5.84 -13.33 5.42
CA SER A 76 4.58 -12.62 5.25
C SER A 76 4.81 -11.12 5.27
N PHE A 77 4.16 -10.41 4.35
CA PHE A 77 4.19 -8.97 4.24
C PHE A 77 2.78 -8.38 4.26
N SER A 78 2.68 -7.16 4.73
CA SER A 78 1.55 -6.29 4.46
C SER A 78 1.88 -5.46 3.22
N GLY A 79 1.27 -5.80 2.10
CA GLY A 79 1.45 -5.11 0.81
C GLY A 79 0.73 -3.77 0.83
N VAL A 80 1.44 -2.67 0.58
CA VAL A 80 0.89 -1.31 0.59
C VAL A 80 0.59 -0.86 -0.82
N GLY A 81 -0.70 -0.68 -1.12
CA GLY A 81 -1.20 -0.25 -2.41
C GLY A 81 -2.06 1.02 -2.35
N CYS A 82 -2.40 1.55 -3.49
CA CYS A 82 -3.36 2.66 -3.66
C CYS A 82 -3.09 3.89 -2.78
N VAL A 83 -1.85 4.20 -2.43
CA VAL A 83 -1.51 5.35 -1.57
C VAL A 83 -1.91 6.66 -2.25
N CYS A 84 -2.89 7.35 -1.70
CA CYS A 84 -3.39 8.61 -2.24
C CYS A 84 -3.88 9.57 -1.16
N SER A 85 -3.98 10.85 -1.51
CA SER A 85 -4.41 11.92 -0.61
C SER A 85 -5.66 12.60 -1.16
N ALA A 86 -6.60 12.93 -0.28
CA ALA A 86 -7.79 13.70 -0.63
C ALA A 86 -7.45 15.11 -1.13
N ASN A 87 -6.33 15.68 -0.64
CA ASN A 87 -5.82 16.97 -1.07
C ASN A 87 -4.32 16.87 -1.37
N PRO A 88 -3.92 16.63 -2.63
CA PRO A 88 -2.51 16.55 -3.02
C PRO A 88 -1.75 17.81 -2.62
N GLY A 89 -0.50 17.63 -2.18
CA GLY A 89 0.35 18.74 -1.73
C GLY A 89 0.11 19.20 -0.28
N MET A 90 -0.97 18.79 0.38
CA MET A 90 -1.30 19.17 1.76
C MET A 90 -0.76 18.19 2.83
N GLY A 91 0.13 17.29 2.45
CA GLY A 91 0.83 16.40 3.38
C GLY A 91 0.04 15.15 3.82
N GLY A 92 -1.16 14.89 3.30
CA GLY A 92 -1.98 13.73 3.67
C GLY A 92 -1.25 12.39 3.46
N GLY A 93 -0.60 12.21 2.32
CA GLY A 93 0.19 10.99 2.05
C GLY A 93 1.38 10.80 3.00
N LYS A 94 2.06 11.91 3.38
CA LYS A 94 3.10 11.89 4.41
C LYS A 94 2.57 11.37 5.74
N LEU A 95 1.48 11.97 6.20
CA LEU A 95 0.89 11.63 7.49
C LEU A 95 0.37 10.19 7.51
N LEU A 96 -0.22 9.74 6.38
CA LEU A 96 -0.65 8.36 6.23
C LEU A 96 0.51 7.38 6.36
N LEU A 97 1.66 7.63 5.71
CA LEU A 97 2.84 6.78 5.83
C LEU A 97 3.42 6.77 7.25
N ILE A 98 3.47 7.91 7.92
CA ILE A 98 3.92 7.96 9.32
C ILE A 98 3.00 7.11 10.21
N SER A 99 1.69 7.25 10.05
CA SER A 99 0.72 6.52 10.87
C SER A 99 0.74 5.01 10.58
N ILE A 100 0.86 4.61 9.31
CA ILE A 100 0.94 3.18 8.97
C ILE A 100 2.25 2.54 9.41
N ASN A 101 3.37 3.27 9.37
CA ASN A 101 4.63 2.78 9.89
C ASN A 101 4.55 2.54 11.40
N GLN A 102 3.95 3.45 12.16
CA GLN A 102 3.71 3.25 13.60
C GLN A 102 2.83 2.03 13.87
N TYR A 103 1.80 1.82 13.05
CA TYR A 103 0.98 0.61 13.13
C TYR A 103 1.78 -0.65 12.82
N PHE A 104 2.61 -0.65 11.78
CA PHE A 104 3.48 -1.78 11.44
C PHE A 104 4.50 -2.07 12.56
N ASP A 105 5.05 -1.04 13.18
CA ASP A 105 5.97 -1.19 14.31
C ASP A 105 5.27 -1.83 15.51
N SER A 106 4.05 -1.39 15.84
CA SER A 106 3.28 -1.94 16.99
C SER A 106 2.87 -3.39 16.79
N GLU A 107 2.55 -3.78 15.56
CA GLU A 107 2.13 -5.15 15.20
C GLU A 107 3.29 -6.05 14.74
N ASN A 108 4.51 -5.51 14.68
CA ASN A 108 5.70 -6.19 14.14
C ASN A 108 5.50 -6.68 12.69
N TYR A 109 4.80 -5.88 11.89
CA TYR A 109 4.56 -6.20 10.49
C TYR A 109 5.73 -5.77 9.60
N LYS A 110 5.98 -6.57 8.56
CA LYS A 110 6.86 -6.21 7.45
C LYS A 110 6.03 -5.61 6.33
N GLY A 111 6.45 -4.45 5.83
CA GLY A 111 5.80 -3.80 4.70
C GLY A 111 6.47 -4.17 3.37
N LEU A 112 5.66 -4.28 2.32
CA LEU A 112 6.11 -4.43 0.93
C LEU A 112 5.33 -3.45 0.06
N LEU A 113 5.99 -2.75 -0.86
CA LEU A 113 5.31 -1.94 -1.87
C LEU A 113 6.02 -1.96 -3.21
N PHE A 114 5.25 -1.69 -4.24
CA PHE A 114 5.72 -1.52 -5.61
C PHE A 114 5.44 -0.10 -6.08
N CYS A 115 6.46 0.60 -6.56
CA CYS A 115 6.29 1.99 -6.96
C CYS A 115 7.04 2.36 -8.25
N LYS A 116 6.68 3.51 -8.82
CA LYS A 116 7.44 4.13 -9.90
C LYS A 116 8.73 4.76 -9.36
N LYS A 117 9.75 4.88 -10.21
CA LYS A 117 11.05 5.49 -9.86
C LYS A 117 10.90 6.86 -9.19
N SER A 118 9.95 7.68 -9.64
CA SER A 118 9.72 9.03 -9.10
C SER A 118 9.25 9.05 -7.63
N LEU A 119 8.76 7.91 -7.10
CA LEU A 119 8.24 7.81 -5.74
C LEU A 119 9.26 7.22 -4.75
N ILE A 120 10.39 6.68 -5.20
CA ILE A 120 11.40 6.08 -4.33
C ILE A 120 11.83 7.08 -3.25
N ASN A 121 12.18 8.30 -3.64
CA ASN A 121 12.61 9.34 -2.68
C ASN A 121 11.52 9.74 -1.68
N PHE A 122 10.26 9.64 -2.08
CA PHE A 122 9.14 9.90 -1.17
C PHE A 122 9.09 8.82 -0.08
N TYR A 123 9.07 7.56 -0.44
CA TYR A 123 9.00 6.45 0.53
C TYR A 123 10.26 6.33 1.39
N SER A 124 11.45 6.56 0.81
CA SER A 124 12.72 6.48 1.55
C SER A 124 12.81 7.48 2.71
N LYS A 125 12.13 8.64 2.63
CA LYS A 125 12.04 9.61 3.73
C LYS A 125 11.30 9.06 4.97
N TYR A 126 10.57 7.96 4.81
CA TYR A 126 9.78 7.31 5.86
C TYR A 126 10.29 5.90 6.15
N ASN A 127 11.60 5.69 6.04
CA ASN A 127 12.31 4.45 6.36
C ASN A 127 11.94 3.23 5.50
N TRP A 128 11.30 3.44 4.34
CA TRP A 128 11.15 2.38 3.36
C TRP A 128 12.46 2.20 2.60
N LYS A 129 12.97 0.99 2.52
CA LYS A 129 14.23 0.66 1.86
C LYS A 129 13.98 0.11 0.48
N LEU A 130 14.68 0.66 -0.53
CA LEU A 130 14.67 0.11 -1.89
C LEU A 130 15.45 -1.20 -1.91
N ILE A 131 14.85 -2.26 -2.44
CA ILE A 131 15.60 -3.46 -2.82
C ILE A 131 16.18 -3.21 -4.21
N PRO A 132 17.50 -3.34 -4.42
CA PRO A 132 18.09 -3.24 -5.75
C PRO A 132 17.37 -4.14 -6.74
N PRO A 133 17.02 -3.67 -7.95
CA PRO A 133 16.24 -4.46 -8.92
C PRO A 133 16.84 -5.83 -9.23
N GLU A 134 18.16 -5.95 -9.25
CA GLU A 134 18.88 -7.19 -9.49
C GLU A 134 18.74 -8.22 -8.37
N ARG A 135 18.25 -7.81 -7.20
CA ARG A 135 17.97 -8.69 -6.04
C ARG A 135 16.50 -9.08 -5.94
N VAL A 136 15.64 -8.56 -6.83
CA VAL A 136 14.20 -8.88 -6.87
C VAL A 136 13.92 -9.81 -8.04
N HIS A 137 13.31 -10.94 -7.76
CA HIS A 137 12.94 -11.94 -8.74
C HIS A 137 11.43 -12.13 -8.75
N PHE A 138 10.79 -11.71 -9.84
CA PHE A 138 9.38 -11.95 -10.10
C PHE A 138 9.23 -13.18 -11.01
N SER A 139 8.21 -14.00 -10.79
CA SER A 139 7.85 -15.09 -11.71
C SER A 139 7.44 -14.55 -13.10
N THR A 140 6.82 -13.39 -13.14
CA THR A 140 6.51 -12.65 -14.37
C THR A 140 7.26 -11.32 -14.35
N PRO A 141 8.07 -11.00 -15.37
CA PRO A 141 8.80 -9.74 -15.42
C PRO A 141 7.89 -8.52 -15.37
N HIS A 142 8.26 -7.53 -14.55
CA HIS A 142 7.57 -6.24 -14.44
C HIS A 142 8.55 -5.10 -14.68
N GLU A 143 8.46 -4.48 -15.85
CA GLU A 143 9.31 -3.35 -16.20
C GLU A 143 8.86 -2.06 -15.50
N GLY A 144 9.85 -1.26 -15.09
CA GLY A 144 9.59 0.06 -14.50
C GLY A 144 9.02 0.05 -13.09
N VAL A 145 8.95 -1.12 -12.45
CA VAL A 145 8.49 -1.30 -11.07
C VAL A 145 9.68 -1.41 -10.13
N PHE A 146 9.65 -0.66 -9.04
CA PHE A 146 10.65 -0.66 -7.98
C PHE A 146 10.03 -1.20 -6.70
N THR A 147 10.73 -2.12 -6.04
CA THR A 147 10.27 -2.80 -4.83
C THR A 147 10.89 -2.15 -3.61
N MET A 148 10.07 -1.80 -2.65
CA MET A 148 10.54 -1.26 -1.37
C MET A 148 9.95 -2.05 -0.21
N VAL A 149 10.71 -2.14 0.88
CA VAL A 149 10.33 -2.86 2.09
C VAL A 149 10.44 -1.98 3.33
N TYR A 150 9.64 -2.30 4.33
CA TYR A 150 9.65 -1.68 5.66
C TYR A 150 9.80 -2.77 6.74
N ASN A 151 10.50 -2.46 7.84
CA ASN A 151 10.83 -3.42 8.92
C ASN A 151 11.57 -4.68 8.42
N CYS A 152 12.38 -4.51 7.39
CA CYS A 152 13.30 -5.53 6.91
C CYS A 152 14.73 -5.01 7.05
N GLU A 153 15.64 -5.89 7.48
CA GLU A 153 17.07 -5.62 7.47
C GLU A 153 17.61 -5.63 6.04
N ASP A 154 18.91 -5.70 5.87
CA ASP A 154 19.51 -5.73 4.53
C ASP A 154 19.06 -6.98 3.78
N VAL A 155 18.33 -6.77 2.67
CA VAL A 155 17.76 -7.83 1.84
C VAL A 155 18.74 -8.20 0.74
N GLU A 156 19.20 -9.45 0.75
CA GLU A 156 20.09 -9.98 -0.30
C GLU A 156 19.28 -10.45 -1.51
N ARG A 157 18.10 -11.01 -1.28
CA ARG A 157 17.23 -11.53 -2.34
C ARG A 157 15.76 -11.56 -1.92
N LEU A 158 14.89 -11.09 -2.80
CA LEU A 158 13.44 -11.28 -2.70
C LEU A 158 12.96 -12.06 -3.93
N GLU A 159 12.31 -13.20 -3.70
CA GLU A 159 11.54 -13.91 -4.73
C GLU A 159 10.06 -13.68 -4.46
N TYR A 160 9.35 -13.16 -5.45
CA TYR A 160 7.96 -12.75 -5.29
C TYR A 160 7.10 -13.24 -6.46
N ASP A 161 6.17 -14.11 -6.15
CA ASP A 161 5.22 -14.70 -7.12
C ASP A 161 3.77 -14.46 -6.72
N ASP A 162 3.48 -13.73 -5.62
CA ASP A 162 2.13 -13.37 -5.24
C ASP A 162 1.60 -12.24 -6.13
N ARG A 163 0.37 -11.82 -5.91
CA ARG A 163 -0.29 -10.77 -6.70
C ARG A 163 0.33 -9.39 -6.52
N PHE A 164 0.19 -8.55 -7.51
CA PHE A 164 0.37 -7.10 -7.37
C PHE A 164 -0.91 -6.45 -6.80
N PHE A 165 -0.75 -5.39 -6.04
CA PHE A 165 -1.80 -4.73 -5.24
C PHE A 165 -1.71 -3.20 -5.30
#